data_18ce647acb99417d0580d04318a0a8cf
#
_entry.id   18ce647acb99417d0580d04318a0a8cf
#
_cell.length_a   1.000
_cell.length_b   1.000
_cell.length_c   1.000
_cell.angle_alpha   90.00
_cell.angle_beta   90.00
_cell.angle_gamma   90.00
#
_symmetry.space_group_name_H-M   'P 1'
#
loop_
_entity.id
_entity.type
_entity.pdbx_description
1 polymer ?
#
loop_
_entity_poly.entity_id
_entity_poly.type
_entity_poly.pdbx_seq_one_letter_code
_entity_poly.pdbx_strand_id
1 'polypeptide(L)'
;MTTKDPNRLPHEKGFHISWDQIHRDSRALAWRLDGLGPDEGHWRAVVAITRGGMAPAMIVARELDIRTVDTISVKSYHSGGGKADQRREAEVLKSPDADMMGDGTGILIVDDLVDSGKTPELVRDLY
;
A
#
# COMPACT_ATOMS: atom_id res chain seq x y z
N MET A 1 25.76 -0.09 0.93
CA MET A 1 25.14 0.95 1.63
C MET A 1 25.58 1.01 3.08
N THR A 2 25.87 2.16 3.48
CA THR A 2 26.41 2.29 4.81
C THR A 2 25.31 2.21 5.86
N THR A 3 25.59 1.52 6.91
CA THR A 3 24.63 1.35 7.97
C THR A 3 25.03 2.10 9.22
N LYS A 4 26.16 2.76 9.18
CA LYS A 4 26.70 3.39 10.37
C LYS A 4 26.67 4.89 10.28
N ASP A 5 25.56 5.41 9.91
CA ASP A 5 25.39 6.84 9.90
C ASP A 5 25.24 7.31 11.35
N PRO A 6 26.21 8.06 11.86
CA PRO A 6 26.15 8.50 13.25
C PRO A 6 25.02 9.48 13.53
N ASN A 7 24.46 10.06 12.49
CA ASN A 7 23.35 10.97 12.65
C ASN A 7 22.00 10.28 12.59
N ARG A 8 22.04 8.99 12.42
CA ARG A 8 20.82 8.23 12.27
C ARG A 8 20.16 8.07 13.63
N LEU A 9 18.90 8.37 13.68
CA LEU A 9 18.15 8.24 14.92
C LEU A 9 17.87 6.79 15.24
N PRO A 10 17.76 6.46 16.50
CA PRO A 10 17.53 5.05 16.88
C PRO A 10 16.32 4.42 16.19
N HIS A 11 15.26 5.17 15.99
CA HIS A 11 14.08 4.61 15.35
C HIS A 11 14.26 4.41 13.87
N GLU A 12 15.35 4.90 13.31
CA GLU A 12 15.64 4.72 11.89
C GLU A 12 16.58 3.57 11.63
N LYS A 13 16.93 2.84 12.64
CA LYS A 13 17.86 1.75 12.41
C LYS A 13 17.23 0.54 11.80
N GLY A 14 16.05 0.66 11.31
CA GLY A 14 15.46 -0.39 10.56
C GLY A 14 16.14 -0.54 9.22
N PHE A 15 15.42 -0.74 8.22
CA PHE A 15 15.94 -1.12 6.94
C PHE A 15 16.19 0.07 6.05
N HIS A 16 17.30 0.01 5.36
CA HIS A 16 17.50 0.83 4.19
C HIS A 16 17.20 -0.01 2.98
N ILE A 17 16.04 0.19 2.43
CA ILE A 17 15.64 -0.56 1.25
C ILE A 17 15.91 0.31 0.05
N SER A 18 16.76 -0.18 -0.84
CA SER A 18 17.11 0.55 -2.04
C SER A 18 15.98 0.49 -3.05
N TRP A 19 15.98 1.41 -4.01
CA TRP A 19 15.03 1.36 -5.10
C TRP A 19 15.15 0.07 -5.90
N ASP A 20 16.38 -0.42 -6.07
CA ASP A 20 16.58 -1.69 -6.76
C ASP A 20 15.87 -2.82 -6.04
N GLN A 21 15.92 -2.81 -4.73
CA GLN A 21 15.28 -3.87 -3.96
C GLN A 21 13.76 -3.75 -4.01
N ILE A 22 13.24 -2.53 -3.92
CA ILE A 22 11.81 -2.32 -4.07
C ILE A 22 11.34 -2.83 -5.42
N HIS A 23 12.08 -2.51 -6.46
CA HIS A 23 11.73 -2.94 -7.81
C HIS A 23 11.72 -4.45 -7.92
N ARG A 24 12.77 -5.09 -7.42
CA ARG A 24 12.91 -6.54 -7.51
C ARG A 24 11.82 -7.25 -6.70
N ASP A 25 11.59 -6.78 -5.48
CA ASP A 25 10.61 -7.42 -4.62
C ASP A 25 9.19 -7.21 -5.13
N SER A 26 8.92 -6.05 -5.68
CA SER A 26 7.60 -5.78 -6.24
C SER A 26 7.33 -6.62 -7.46
N ARG A 27 8.34 -6.84 -8.29
CA ARG A 27 8.19 -7.75 -9.44
C ARG A 27 7.95 -9.17 -8.98
N ALA A 28 8.68 -9.60 -7.96
CA ALA A 28 8.48 -10.95 -7.43
C ALA A 28 7.07 -11.12 -6.87
N LEU A 29 6.56 -10.10 -6.21
CA LEU A 29 5.20 -10.13 -5.70
C LEU A 29 4.19 -10.21 -6.85
N ALA A 30 4.40 -9.41 -7.89
CA ALA A 30 3.51 -9.46 -9.04
C ALA A 30 3.48 -10.84 -9.67
N TRP A 31 4.63 -11.48 -9.77
CA TRP A 31 4.67 -12.83 -10.35
C TRP A 31 3.91 -13.84 -9.53
N ARG A 32 3.89 -13.68 -8.20
CA ARG A 32 3.08 -14.54 -7.36
C ARG A 32 1.59 -14.31 -7.53
N LEU A 33 1.21 -13.10 -7.88
CA LEU A 33 -0.18 -12.75 -8.06
C LEU A 33 -0.69 -13.04 -9.46
N ASP A 34 0.22 -13.25 -10.39
CA ASP A 34 -0.13 -13.49 -11.78
C ASP A 34 -0.93 -14.79 -11.89
N GLY A 35 -2.05 -14.71 -12.56
CA GLY A 35 -2.92 -15.86 -12.74
C GLY A 35 -3.86 -16.14 -11.59
N LEU A 36 -3.81 -15.35 -10.52
CA LEU A 36 -4.65 -15.58 -9.34
C LEU A 36 -5.87 -14.66 -9.28
N GLY A 37 -6.02 -13.78 -10.24
CA GLY A 37 -7.15 -12.87 -10.22
C GLY A 37 -8.48 -13.56 -10.46
N PRO A 38 -9.57 -12.96 -10.01
CA PRO A 38 -10.87 -13.59 -10.08
C PRO A 38 -11.48 -13.64 -11.48
N ASP A 39 -10.99 -12.84 -12.40
CA ASP A 39 -11.52 -12.81 -13.77
C ASP A 39 -10.58 -13.62 -14.66
N GLU A 40 -10.78 -14.93 -14.67
CA GLU A 40 -9.97 -15.87 -15.46
C GLU A 40 -8.47 -15.70 -15.17
N GLY A 41 -8.16 -15.42 -13.91
CA GLY A 41 -6.79 -15.21 -13.48
C GLY A 41 -6.31 -13.78 -13.54
N HIS A 42 -7.12 -12.88 -14.08
CA HIS A 42 -6.72 -11.48 -14.25
C HIS A 42 -7.20 -10.59 -13.13
N TRP A 43 -6.42 -9.57 -12.84
CA TRP A 43 -6.77 -8.52 -11.90
C TRP A 43 -7.22 -7.31 -12.69
N ARG A 44 -8.21 -6.61 -12.15
CA ARG A 44 -8.85 -5.53 -12.89
C ARG A 44 -8.17 -4.18 -12.68
N ALA A 45 -7.71 -3.91 -11.48
CA ALA A 45 -7.15 -2.61 -11.17
C ALA A 45 -6.21 -2.71 -9.97
N VAL A 46 -5.38 -1.69 -9.82
CA VAL A 46 -4.49 -1.53 -8.68
C VAL A 46 -4.83 -0.22 -7.98
N VAL A 47 -4.95 -0.25 -6.68
CA VAL A 47 -5.14 0.95 -5.87
C VAL A 47 -3.97 1.06 -4.91
N ALA A 48 -3.26 2.16 -5.00
CA ALA A 48 -2.11 2.42 -4.15
C ALA A 48 -2.53 3.23 -2.94
N ILE A 49 -2.11 2.80 -1.76
CA ILE A 49 -2.28 3.61 -0.56
C ILE A 49 -1.12 4.60 -0.54
N THR A 50 -1.46 5.87 -0.70
CA THR A 50 -0.43 6.89 -0.81
C THR A 50 0.18 7.16 0.56
N ARG A 51 1.39 7.54 0.58
CA ARG A 51 2.28 7.69 -0.56
C ARG A 51 3.15 6.46 -0.75
N GLY A 52 3.34 5.69 0.33
CA GLY A 52 4.29 4.59 0.33
C GLY A 52 3.99 3.49 -0.65
N GLY A 53 2.70 3.26 -0.92
CA GLY A 53 2.33 2.21 -1.85
C GLY A 53 2.46 2.57 -3.32
N MET A 54 2.77 3.81 -3.64
CA MET A 54 2.75 4.24 -5.03
C MET A 54 3.85 3.59 -5.87
N ALA A 55 5.06 3.53 -5.34
CA ALA A 55 6.15 2.92 -6.11
C ALA A 55 5.92 1.43 -6.34
N PRO A 56 5.65 0.63 -5.31
CA PRO A 56 5.37 -0.79 -5.58
C PRO A 56 4.12 -1.00 -6.42
N ALA A 57 3.11 -0.15 -6.26
CA ALA A 57 1.89 -0.30 -7.06
C ALA A 57 2.16 -0.14 -8.54
N MET A 58 2.99 0.83 -8.91
CA MET A 58 3.32 1.04 -10.32
C MET A 58 4.06 -0.15 -10.90
N ILE A 59 4.95 -0.72 -10.11
CA ILE A 59 5.73 -1.87 -10.58
C ILE A 59 4.81 -3.08 -10.75
N VAL A 60 3.95 -3.32 -9.78
CA VAL A 60 3.02 -4.45 -9.85
C VAL A 60 2.08 -4.29 -11.03
N ALA A 61 1.53 -3.10 -11.22
CA ALA A 61 0.60 -2.86 -12.32
C ALA A 61 1.28 -3.09 -13.66
N ARG A 62 2.51 -2.65 -13.79
CA ARG A 62 3.24 -2.82 -15.04
C ARG A 62 3.54 -4.29 -15.31
N GLU A 63 3.97 -5.03 -14.30
CA GLU A 63 4.29 -6.44 -14.48
C GLU A 63 3.06 -7.27 -14.81
N LEU A 64 1.92 -6.91 -14.27
CA LEU A 64 0.67 -7.64 -14.51
C LEU A 64 -0.12 -7.05 -15.68
N ASP A 65 0.42 -6.04 -16.34
CA ASP A 65 -0.25 -5.35 -17.45
C ASP A 65 -1.63 -4.83 -17.06
N ILE A 66 -1.71 -4.28 -15.87
CA ILE A 66 -2.93 -3.64 -15.39
C ILE A 66 -2.80 -2.15 -15.67
N ARG A 67 -3.73 -1.62 -16.46
CA ARG A 67 -3.65 -0.22 -16.85
C ARG A 67 -4.47 0.70 -15.98
N THR A 68 -5.40 0.15 -15.22
CA THR A 68 -6.23 0.95 -14.33
C THR A 68 -5.56 1.02 -12.97
N VAL A 69 -5.07 2.20 -12.62
CA VAL A 69 -4.37 2.43 -11.36
C VAL A 69 -4.97 3.67 -10.73
N ASP A 70 -5.31 3.57 -9.47
CA ASP A 70 -5.84 4.71 -8.73
C ASP A 70 -5.18 4.75 -7.37
N THR A 71 -5.53 5.72 -6.57
CA THR A 71 -4.93 5.91 -5.26
C THR A 71 -6.00 6.16 -4.22
N ILE A 72 -5.66 5.79 -2.99
CA ILE A 72 -6.44 6.18 -1.83
C ILE A 72 -5.49 6.81 -0.83
N SER A 73 -5.87 7.95 -0.29
CA SER A 73 -5.06 8.64 0.69
C SER A 73 -5.72 8.52 2.03
N VAL A 74 -4.99 7.99 2.98
CA VAL A 74 -5.48 7.77 4.33
C VAL A 74 -4.53 8.43 5.29
N LYS A 75 -5.08 9.18 6.22
CA LYS A 75 -4.30 9.84 7.25
C LYS A 75 -4.59 9.16 8.57
N SER A 76 -3.54 8.76 9.26
CA SER A 76 -3.67 8.22 10.61
C SER A 76 -3.30 9.30 11.61
N TYR A 77 -4.08 9.38 12.67
CA TYR A 77 -3.79 10.34 13.70
C TYR A 77 -4.26 9.79 15.04
N HIS A 78 -3.72 10.38 16.10
CA HIS A 78 -4.12 10.00 17.44
C HIS A 78 -5.33 10.83 17.84
N SER A 79 -6.34 10.15 18.37
CA SER A 79 -7.53 10.86 18.79
C SER A 79 -7.34 11.41 20.19
N GLY A 80 -7.88 12.60 20.42
CA GLY A 80 -7.92 13.20 21.72
C GLY A 80 -6.57 13.32 22.38
N GLY A 81 -6.55 13.86 23.52
CA GLY A 81 -5.32 13.97 24.25
C GLY A 81 -5.19 12.99 25.38
N GLY A 82 -6.14 12.13 25.52
CA GLY A 82 -6.12 11.21 26.62
C GLY A 82 -5.09 10.12 26.39
N LYS A 83 -4.31 9.88 27.39
CA LYS A 83 -3.30 8.88 27.24
C LYS A 83 -3.86 7.49 27.09
N ALA A 84 -4.93 7.22 27.73
CA ALA A 84 -5.52 5.88 27.62
C ALA A 84 -6.10 5.65 26.24
N ASP A 85 -6.41 6.71 25.54
CA ASP A 85 -7.06 6.62 24.25
C ASP A 85 -6.14 7.00 23.12
N GLN A 86 -4.92 6.65 23.21
CA GLN A 86 -3.97 7.00 22.18
C GLN A 86 -4.02 6.09 20.99
N ARG A 87 -5.11 5.48 20.77
CA ARG A 87 -5.23 4.68 19.56
C ARG A 87 -5.31 5.59 18.35
N ARG A 88 -4.76 5.12 17.28
CA ARG A 88 -4.80 5.84 16.04
C ARG A 88 -6.17 5.74 15.42
N GLU A 89 -6.62 6.83 14.88
CA GLU A 89 -7.77 6.84 14.02
C GLU A 89 -7.30 7.09 12.60
N ALA A 90 -8.09 6.63 11.66
CA ALA A 90 -7.76 6.80 10.26
C ALA A 90 -8.86 7.60 9.58
N GLU A 91 -8.45 8.49 8.71
CA GLU A 91 -9.37 9.33 7.97
C GLU A 91 -9.01 9.25 6.50
N VAL A 92 -10.02 9.01 5.66
CA VAL A 92 -9.80 8.95 4.23
C VAL A 92 -9.80 10.37 3.68
N LEU A 93 -8.68 10.77 3.12
CA LEU A 93 -8.51 12.10 2.55
C LEU A 93 -8.87 12.14 1.08
N LYS A 94 -8.67 11.04 0.38
CA LYS A 94 -8.98 10.93 -1.03
C LYS A 94 -9.40 9.49 -1.32
N SER A 95 -10.54 9.33 -1.96
CA SER A 95 -11.04 8.02 -2.34
C SER A 95 -10.77 7.74 -3.81
N PRO A 96 -10.60 6.48 -4.20
CA PRO A 96 -10.52 6.17 -5.61
C PRO A 96 -11.87 6.34 -6.26
N ASP A 97 -11.86 6.31 -7.59
CA ASP A 97 -13.08 6.46 -8.37
C ASP A 97 -14.04 5.32 -8.05
N ALA A 98 -15.25 5.70 -7.64
CA ALA A 98 -16.24 4.71 -7.22
C ALA A 98 -16.67 3.81 -8.37
N ASP A 99 -16.78 4.35 -9.57
CA ASP A 99 -17.17 3.52 -10.71
C ASP A 99 -16.10 2.51 -11.03
N MET A 100 -14.85 2.91 -10.91
CA MET A 100 -13.74 2.00 -11.16
C MET A 100 -13.71 0.91 -10.10
N MET A 101 -13.97 1.26 -8.84
CA MET A 101 -13.92 0.29 -7.77
C MET A 101 -15.01 -0.75 -7.87
N GLY A 102 -16.20 -0.34 -8.29
CA GLY A 102 -17.32 -1.26 -8.36
C GLY A 102 -17.58 -1.92 -7.02
N ASP A 103 -17.63 -3.22 -7.01
CA ASP A 103 -17.82 -3.99 -5.76
C ASP A 103 -16.49 -4.38 -5.12
N GLY A 104 -15.40 -3.91 -5.66
CA GLY A 104 -14.07 -4.20 -5.13
C GLY A 104 -13.45 -5.49 -5.63
N THR A 105 -14.18 -6.28 -6.38
CA THR A 105 -13.65 -7.54 -6.88
C THR A 105 -12.56 -7.30 -7.90
N GLY A 106 -11.46 -8.02 -7.77
CA GLY A 106 -10.36 -7.92 -8.73
C GLY A 106 -9.47 -6.71 -8.54
N ILE A 107 -9.59 -6.04 -7.43
CA ILE A 107 -8.77 -4.87 -7.10
C ILE A 107 -7.63 -5.31 -6.19
N LEU A 108 -6.41 -4.97 -6.58
CA LEU A 108 -5.25 -5.15 -5.72
C LEU A 108 -4.97 -3.85 -4.98
N ILE A 109 -4.89 -3.95 -3.67
CA ILE A 109 -4.56 -2.79 -2.85
C ILE A 109 -3.12 -2.93 -2.40
N VAL A 110 -2.30 -1.93 -2.69
CA VAL A 110 -0.86 -2.00 -2.47
C VAL A 110 -0.43 -0.92 -1.49
N ASP A 111 0.28 -1.35 -0.47
CA ASP A 111 0.91 -0.47 0.51
C ASP A 111 2.37 -0.86 0.62
N ASP A 112 3.17 -0.02 1.26
CA ASP A 112 4.60 -0.29 1.38
C ASP A 112 4.92 -1.11 2.62
N LEU A 113 4.30 -0.76 3.73
CA LEU A 113 4.59 -1.40 5.00
C LEU A 113 3.31 -1.45 5.83
N VAL A 114 3.00 -2.64 6.33
CA VAL A 114 1.83 -2.81 7.17
C VAL A 114 2.29 -3.00 8.59
N ASP A 115 2.12 -1.95 9.37
CA ASP A 115 2.55 -1.92 10.76
C ASP A 115 1.53 -2.56 11.67
N SER A 116 0.36 -2.00 11.68
CA SER A 116 -0.71 -2.46 12.55
C SER A 116 -1.84 -3.13 11.77
N GLY A 117 -1.81 -3.04 10.47
CA GLY A 117 -2.88 -3.56 9.64
C GLY A 117 -4.13 -2.71 9.62
N LYS A 118 -4.14 -1.60 10.32
CA LYS A 118 -5.37 -0.82 10.44
C LYS A 118 -5.74 -0.09 9.18
N THR A 119 -4.74 0.45 8.47
CA THR A 119 -5.03 1.15 7.23
C THR A 119 -5.53 0.23 6.14
N PRO A 120 -4.87 -0.90 5.87
CA PRO A 120 -5.39 -1.84 4.89
C PRO A 120 -6.76 -2.39 5.27
N GLU A 121 -7.01 -2.63 6.55
CA GLU A 121 -8.32 -3.09 6.98
C GLU A 121 -9.39 -2.06 6.71
N LEU A 122 -9.09 -0.80 6.99
CA LEU A 122 -10.05 0.27 6.73
C LEU A 122 -10.38 0.34 5.25
N VAL A 123 -9.40 0.28 4.40
CA VAL A 123 -9.62 0.35 2.97
C VAL A 123 -10.45 -0.83 2.50
N ARG A 124 -10.14 -2.02 2.98
CA ARG A 124 -10.89 -3.20 2.61
C ARG A 124 -12.36 -3.08 3.01
N ASP A 125 -12.61 -2.53 4.18
CA ASP A 125 -13.99 -2.42 4.68
C ASP A 125 -14.79 -1.36 3.95
N LEU A 126 -14.14 -0.41 3.31
CA LEU A 126 -14.84 0.61 2.53
C LEU A 126 -15.29 0.08 1.18
N TYR A 127 -14.67 -0.92 0.67
CA TYR A 127 -14.93 -1.47 -0.65
C TYR A 127 -14.97 -2.98 -0.61
#